data_15f4d06ca8df919e41e5311b1f7287dc
#
_entry.id   15f4d06ca8df919e41e5311b1f7287dc
#
_cell.length_a   1.000
_cell.length_b   1.000
_cell.length_c   1.000
_cell.angle_alpha   90.00
_cell.angle_beta   90.00
_cell.angle_gamma   90.00
#
_symmetry.space_group_name_H-M   'P 1'
#
loop_
_entity.id
_entity.type
_entity.pdbx_description
1 polymer ?
#
loop_
_entity_poly.entity_id
_entity_poly.type
_entity_poly.pdbx_seq_one_letter_code
_entity_poly.pdbx_strand_id
1 'polypeptide(L)'
;SSDVCSSDLNPMVGAVIVKEGRIIGQGWHEKYGEAHAERNALAACTENPKGATMYVTLEPCCHYGKQPPCINAIMEAGIERVVIGSGDPNPLVSGKGIQILKKQGILVTEHILQEDCERLNEVFFHYIQTKRPFVVMKYAMTMDGKISTKTGASKWVTGETARRHVAQQRHRYAAIMAGIGTILTDDPQLTCRIEGGKNPIRIICDTTLRIPLSANVVSTAKQIPTIIATCCRDAERCALYEKKGCHVLLVEERNGHVDLEQL
;
A
#
# COMPACT_ATOMS: atom_id res chain seq x y z
N SER A 1 -4.35 2.30 -14.36
CA SER A 1 -2.95 2.61 -13.99
C SER A 1 -2.73 2.62 -12.48
N SER A 2 -3.45 1.80 -11.75
CA SER A 2 -3.42 1.75 -10.28
C SER A 2 -2.46 0.69 -9.71
N ASP A 3 -1.58 0.13 -10.53
CA ASP A 3 -0.77 -1.03 -10.14
C ASP A 3 0.53 -0.68 -9.43
N VAL A 4 0.75 0.60 -9.21
CA VAL A 4 2.07 1.14 -8.92
C VAL A 4 2.46 1.07 -7.45
N CYS A 5 1.52 0.95 -6.53
CA CYS A 5 1.83 1.15 -5.12
C CYS A 5 1.44 0.02 -4.16
N SER A 6 1.12 -1.16 -4.65
CA SER A 6 0.67 -2.24 -3.74
C SER A 6 1.75 -2.82 -2.83
N SER A 7 3.02 -2.44 -2.98
CA SER A 7 4.11 -2.95 -2.14
C SER A 7 5.16 -1.93 -1.75
N ASP A 8 5.06 -0.70 -2.27
CA ASP A 8 5.99 0.36 -1.95
C ASP A 8 5.27 1.38 -1.06
N LEU A 9 5.89 1.80 0.03
CA LEU A 9 5.40 2.86 0.91
C LEU A 9 5.46 4.25 0.26
N ASN A 10 5.40 4.31 -1.08
CA ASN A 10 5.33 5.55 -1.84
C ASN A 10 3.89 6.01 -1.99
N PRO A 11 3.64 7.32 -1.86
CA PRO A 11 2.31 7.86 -2.08
C PRO A 11 1.91 7.75 -3.56
N MET A 12 0.64 7.47 -3.78
CA MET A 12 0.02 7.57 -5.10
C MET A 12 -0.19 9.05 -5.41
N VAL A 13 0.59 9.58 -6.35
CA VAL A 13 0.52 10.99 -6.73
C VAL A 13 0.18 11.10 -8.21
N GLY A 14 -0.73 12.02 -8.53
CA GLY A 14 -1.06 12.45 -9.89
C GLY A 14 -0.88 13.95 -10.03
N ALA A 15 -0.46 14.38 -11.22
CA ALA A 15 -0.34 15.79 -11.57
C ALA A 15 -0.94 16.06 -12.95
N VAL A 16 -1.60 17.22 -13.11
CA VAL A 16 -2.18 17.69 -14.36
C VAL A 16 -1.78 19.15 -14.57
N ILE A 17 -1.36 19.50 -15.77
CA ILE A 17 -0.98 20.86 -16.15
C ILE A 17 -2.02 21.42 -17.11
N VAL A 18 -2.60 22.56 -16.73
CA VAL A 18 -3.67 23.23 -17.48
C VAL A 18 -3.20 24.61 -17.90
N LYS A 19 -3.37 24.92 -19.18
CA LYS A 19 -3.11 26.23 -19.75
C LYS A 19 -4.31 26.68 -20.60
N GLU A 20 -4.79 27.90 -20.35
CA GLU A 20 -5.95 28.46 -21.08
C GLU A 20 -7.16 27.52 -21.12
N GLY A 21 -7.43 26.84 -19.98
CA GLY A 21 -8.56 25.92 -19.85
C GLY A 21 -8.36 24.53 -20.50
N ARG A 22 -7.18 24.26 -21.11
CA ARG A 22 -6.86 22.97 -21.76
C ARG A 22 -5.81 22.21 -20.95
N ILE A 23 -5.96 20.90 -20.87
CA ILE A 23 -4.92 20.02 -20.31
C ILE A 23 -3.80 19.91 -21.33
N ILE A 24 -2.59 20.34 -20.96
CA ILE A 24 -1.40 20.28 -21.80
C ILE A 24 -0.39 19.21 -21.38
N GLY A 25 -0.51 18.69 -20.14
CA GLY A 25 0.34 17.62 -19.64
C GLY A 25 -0.33 16.91 -18.48
N GLN A 26 -0.04 15.63 -18.32
CA GLN A 26 -0.49 14.83 -17.19
C GLN A 26 0.53 13.75 -16.87
N GLY A 27 0.64 13.40 -15.60
CA GLY A 27 1.56 12.37 -15.14
C GLY A 27 1.18 11.84 -13.78
N TRP A 28 1.69 10.66 -13.46
CA TRP A 28 1.57 10.05 -12.15
C TRP A 28 2.91 9.42 -11.78
N HIS A 29 3.08 9.12 -10.50
CA HIS A 29 4.25 8.37 -10.04
C HIS A 29 4.05 6.89 -10.40
N GLU A 30 4.89 6.35 -11.27
CA GLU A 30 4.72 5.00 -11.82
C GLU A 30 5.40 3.93 -10.97
N LYS A 31 6.62 4.21 -10.51
CA LYS A 31 7.42 3.22 -9.80
C LYS A 31 8.41 3.85 -8.84
N TYR A 32 8.64 3.17 -7.71
CA TYR A 32 9.61 3.59 -6.70
C TYR A 32 11.00 3.90 -7.29
N GLY A 33 11.48 5.10 -7.01
CA GLY A 33 12.79 5.58 -7.46
C GLY A 33 12.80 6.23 -8.84
N GLU A 34 11.70 6.16 -9.59
CA GLU A 34 11.50 6.85 -10.88
C GLU A 34 10.96 8.27 -10.70
N ALA A 35 10.69 8.96 -11.81
CA ALA A 35 10.22 10.35 -11.80
C ALA A 35 8.88 10.47 -11.05
N HIS A 36 8.74 11.57 -10.32
CA HIS A 36 7.49 11.91 -9.63
C HIS A 36 6.44 12.42 -10.62
N ALA A 37 5.18 12.44 -10.19
CA ALA A 37 4.03 12.83 -11.01
C ALA A 37 4.21 14.20 -11.69
N GLU A 38 4.73 15.19 -10.97
CA GLU A 38 4.95 16.54 -11.47
C GLU A 38 5.96 16.54 -12.61
N ARG A 39 7.06 15.79 -12.50
CA ARG A 39 8.06 15.65 -13.56
C ARG A 39 7.51 14.91 -14.77
N ASN A 40 6.74 13.84 -14.54
CA ASN A 40 6.07 13.11 -15.63
C ASN A 40 5.06 14.01 -16.34
N ALA A 41 4.27 14.81 -15.61
CA ALA A 41 3.34 15.77 -16.19
C ALA A 41 4.04 16.84 -17.01
N LEU A 42 5.17 17.37 -16.52
CA LEU A 42 5.98 18.35 -17.25
C LEU A 42 6.60 17.75 -18.53
N ALA A 43 7.12 16.53 -18.44
CA ALA A 43 7.68 15.81 -19.58
C ALA A 43 6.64 15.48 -20.67
N ALA A 44 5.38 15.28 -20.25
CA ALA A 44 4.26 14.98 -21.14
C ALA A 44 3.58 16.24 -21.74
N CYS A 45 4.10 17.45 -21.46
CA CYS A 45 3.50 18.68 -21.99
C CYS A 45 3.57 18.71 -23.50
N THR A 46 2.43 19.01 -24.13
CA THR A 46 2.29 19.17 -25.59
C THR A 46 2.68 20.56 -26.08
N GLU A 47 2.83 21.53 -25.16
CA GLU A 47 3.26 22.88 -25.40
C GLU A 47 4.03 23.46 -24.20
N ASN A 48 4.63 24.66 -24.35
CA ASN A 48 5.39 25.28 -23.25
C ASN A 48 4.50 25.54 -22.02
N PRO A 49 4.81 24.96 -20.84
CA PRO A 49 4.01 25.10 -19.65
C PRO A 49 4.13 26.44 -18.93
N LYS A 50 4.95 27.37 -19.42
CA LYS A 50 5.12 28.69 -18.80
C LYS A 50 3.77 29.41 -18.69
N GLY A 51 3.46 29.92 -17.48
CA GLY A 51 2.19 30.59 -17.17
C GLY A 51 1.02 29.65 -16.92
N ALA A 52 1.24 28.32 -16.93
CA ALA A 52 0.21 27.34 -16.69
C ALA A 52 -0.08 27.13 -15.19
N THR A 53 -1.19 26.46 -14.91
CA THR A 53 -1.56 25.96 -13.56
C THR A 53 -1.27 24.47 -13.47
N MET A 54 -0.53 24.04 -12.46
CA MET A 54 -0.35 22.63 -12.10
C MET A 54 -1.30 22.26 -10.98
N TYR A 55 -2.04 21.18 -11.16
CA TYR A 55 -2.84 20.51 -10.12
C TYR A 55 -2.10 19.26 -9.70
N VAL A 56 -1.92 19.05 -8.41
CA VAL A 56 -1.22 17.89 -7.86
C VAL A 56 -1.92 17.37 -6.60
N THR A 57 -2.04 16.06 -6.48
CA THR A 57 -2.79 15.44 -5.38
C THR A 57 -2.08 15.51 -4.02
N LEU A 58 -0.75 15.67 -4.01
CA LEU A 58 0.07 15.76 -2.81
C LEU A 58 1.06 16.92 -2.92
N GLU A 59 1.46 17.52 -1.80
CA GLU A 59 2.46 18.59 -1.74
C GLU A 59 3.75 18.20 -2.47
N PRO A 60 4.23 19.02 -3.44
CA PRO A 60 5.47 18.75 -4.16
C PRO A 60 6.68 18.69 -3.25
N CYS A 61 7.52 17.68 -3.43
CA CYS A 61 8.70 17.47 -2.60
C CYS A 61 9.73 18.60 -2.77
N CYS A 62 10.39 18.96 -1.65
CA CYS A 62 11.38 20.03 -1.58
C CYS A 62 12.78 19.55 -1.16
N HIS A 63 12.98 18.23 -1.00
CA HIS A 63 14.26 17.65 -0.59
C HIS A 63 14.81 16.72 -1.67
N TYR A 64 16.12 16.50 -1.64
CA TYR A 64 16.78 15.51 -2.48
C TYR A 64 16.55 14.12 -1.87
N GLY A 65 15.86 13.26 -2.61
CA GLY A 65 15.75 11.84 -2.36
C GLY A 65 16.51 11.07 -3.45
N LYS A 66 15.86 10.03 -4.01
CA LYS A 66 16.37 9.38 -5.24
C LYS A 66 16.21 10.26 -6.48
N GLN A 67 15.27 11.19 -6.43
CA GLN A 67 15.01 12.18 -7.48
C GLN A 67 15.28 13.59 -6.95
N PRO A 68 15.63 14.56 -7.83
CA PRO A 68 15.72 15.95 -7.46
C PRO A 68 14.34 16.51 -7.05
N PRO A 69 14.30 17.56 -6.21
CA PRO A 69 13.05 18.16 -5.73
C PRO A 69 12.11 18.55 -6.87
N CYS A 70 10.81 18.24 -6.76
CA CYS A 70 9.80 18.60 -7.76
C CYS A 70 9.57 20.11 -7.83
N ILE A 71 9.73 20.83 -6.72
CA ILE A 71 9.62 22.29 -6.69
C ILE A 71 10.59 22.96 -7.68
N ASN A 72 11.81 22.41 -7.86
CA ASN A 72 12.78 22.96 -8.81
C ASN A 72 12.26 22.84 -10.24
N ALA A 73 11.76 21.67 -10.63
CA ALA A 73 11.18 21.46 -11.96
C ALA A 73 9.96 22.35 -12.23
N ILE A 74 9.12 22.58 -11.22
CA ILE A 74 7.97 23.49 -11.29
C ILE A 74 8.41 24.92 -11.56
N MET A 75 9.44 25.40 -10.83
CA MET A 75 10.00 26.74 -11.01
C MET A 75 10.68 26.91 -12.36
N GLU A 76 11.52 25.96 -12.76
CA GLU A 76 12.24 25.96 -14.06
C GLU A 76 11.28 25.94 -15.24
N ALA A 77 10.16 25.25 -15.13
CA ALA A 77 9.11 25.19 -16.14
C ALA A 77 8.29 26.49 -16.25
N GLY A 78 8.43 27.41 -15.29
CA GLY A 78 7.69 28.68 -15.26
C GLY A 78 6.20 28.51 -14.98
N ILE A 79 5.82 27.50 -14.21
CA ILE A 79 4.45 27.33 -13.71
C ILE A 79 4.09 28.53 -12.84
N GLU A 80 2.95 29.15 -13.11
CA GLU A 80 2.51 30.38 -12.42
C GLU A 80 1.69 30.06 -11.16
N ARG A 81 0.93 28.94 -11.19
CA ARG A 81 0.06 28.54 -10.10
C ARG A 81 0.16 27.04 -9.82
N VAL A 82 0.17 26.67 -8.55
CA VAL A 82 0.09 25.27 -8.10
C VAL A 82 -1.13 25.09 -7.20
N VAL A 83 -1.97 24.12 -7.53
CA VAL A 83 -3.15 23.73 -6.76
C VAL A 83 -2.87 22.36 -6.14
N ILE A 84 -2.88 22.30 -4.81
CA ILE A 84 -2.47 21.13 -4.03
C ILE A 84 -3.69 20.49 -3.35
N GLY A 85 -3.84 19.20 -3.51
CA GLY A 85 -4.90 18.41 -2.87
C GLY A 85 -4.66 18.30 -1.37
N SER A 86 -3.64 17.58 -0.96
CA SER A 86 -3.27 17.40 0.45
C SER A 86 -1.82 17.79 0.73
N GLY A 87 -1.53 18.21 1.96
CA GLY A 87 -0.16 18.38 2.45
C GLY A 87 0.53 17.03 2.64
N ASP A 88 1.86 16.99 2.59
CA ASP A 88 2.63 15.80 2.89
C ASP A 88 2.81 15.69 4.41
N PRO A 89 2.40 14.56 5.06
CA PRO A 89 2.57 14.36 6.50
C PRO A 89 4.05 14.13 6.89
N ASN A 90 4.94 13.94 5.93
CA ASN A 90 6.36 13.74 6.17
C ASN A 90 7.01 15.03 6.70
N PRO A 91 7.60 15.04 7.92
CA PRO A 91 8.24 16.22 8.50
C PRO A 91 9.37 16.83 7.64
N LEU A 92 9.94 16.07 6.71
CA LEU A 92 10.95 16.57 5.76
C LEU A 92 10.34 17.47 4.68
N VAL A 93 9.06 17.29 4.37
CA VAL A 93 8.32 18.03 3.33
C VAL A 93 7.35 19.01 3.95
N SER A 94 6.46 18.55 4.78
CA SER A 94 5.32 19.23 5.42
C SER A 94 5.37 20.76 5.40
N GLY A 95 4.68 21.41 4.47
CA GLY A 95 4.55 22.86 4.30
C GLY A 95 5.80 23.57 3.75
N LYS A 96 6.95 22.91 3.65
CA LYS A 96 8.21 23.53 3.20
C LYS A 96 8.22 23.76 1.69
N GLY A 97 7.72 22.81 0.91
CA GLY A 97 7.56 22.94 -0.54
C GLY A 97 6.67 24.11 -0.90
N ILE A 98 5.53 24.20 -0.22
CA ILE A 98 4.56 25.31 -0.34
C ILE A 98 5.21 26.68 -0.05
N GLN A 99 5.94 26.76 1.07
CA GLN A 99 6.62 28.02 1.45
C GLN A 99 7.66 28.47 0.42
N ILE A 100 8.43 27.52 -0.16
CA ILE A 100 9.43 27.83 -1.18
C ILE A 100 8.73 28.33 -2.45
N LEU A 101 7.68 27.64 -2.93
CA LEU A 101 6.91 28.06 -4.11
C LEU A 101 6.32 29.48 -3.92
N LYS A 102 5.71 29.76 -2.77
CA LYS A 102 5.17 31.09 -2.43
C LYS A 102 6.26 32.19 -2.42
N LYS A 103 7.44 31.90 -1.85
CA LYS A 103 8.58 32.84 -1.82
C LYS A 103 9.12 33.14 -3.22
N GLN A 104 8.97 32.24 -4.15
CA GLN A 104 9.36 32.42 -5.56
C GLN A 104 8.26 33.08 -6.42
N GLY A 105 7.19 33.55 -5.80
CA GLY A 105 6.10 34.27 -6.47
C GLY A 105 5.07 33.36 -7.16
N ILE A 106 5.13 32.04 -6.96
CA ILE A 106 4.15 31.10 -7.48
C ILE A 106 2.89 31.17 -6.63
N LEU A 107 1.73 31.28 -7.26
CA LEU A 107 0.43 31.26 -6.58
C LEU A 107 0.12 29.85 -6.11
N VAL A 108 -0.08 29.64 -4.80
CA VAL A 108 -0.39 28.31 -4.25
C VAL A 108 -1.78 28.32 -3.63
N THR A 109 -2.61 27.37 -4.06
CA THR A 109 -3.92 27.06 -3.44
C THR A 109 -3.83 25.67 -2.83
N GLU A 110 -4.20 25.53 -1.55
CA GLU A 110 -4.05 24.31 -0.76
C GLU A 110 -5.41 23.71 -0.43
N HIS A 111 -5.43 22.43 -0.03
CA HIS A 111 -6.60 21.71 0.51
C HIS A 111 -7.77 21.55 -0.48
N ILE A 112 -7.47 21.42 -1.77
CA ILE A 112 -8.50 21.17 -2.79
C ILE A 112 -8.77 19.68 -2.91
N LEU A 113 -9.99 19.24 -2.60
CA LEU A 113 -10.39 17.83 -2.50
C LEU A 113 -9.48 17.05 -1.52
N GLN A 114 -9.14 17.69 -0.40
CA GLN A 114 -8.18 17.15 0.56
C GLN A 114 -8.54 15.76 1.04
N GLU A 115 -9.78 15.53 1.46
CA GLU A 115 -10.24 14.23 1.98
C GLU A 115 -10.08 13.10 0.95
N ASP A 116 -10.35 13.39 -0.33
CA ASP A 116 -10.20 12.41 -1.40
C ASP A 116 -8.73 12.10 -1.67
N CYS A 117 -7.86 13.12 -1.64
CA CYS A 117 -6.41 12.96 -1.79
C CYS A 117 -5.78 12.20 -0.60
N GLU A 118 -6.24 12.46 0.63
CA GLU A 118 -5.81 11.74 1.83
C GLU A 118 -6.28 10.28 1.80
N ARG A 119 -7.53 10.04 1.38
CA ARG A 119 -8.08 8.67 1.22
C ARG A 119 -7.32 7.87 0.17
N LEU A 120 -6.87 8.52 -0.90
CA LEU A 120 -6.01 7.88 -1.91
C LEU A 120 -4.72 7.34 -1.27
N ASN A 121 -4.16 8.07 -0.30
CA ASN A 121 -2.88 7.81 0.35
C ASN A 121 -3.00 7.37 1.81
N GLU A 122 -4.16 6.82 2.25
CA GLU A 122 -4.42 6.47 3.66
C GLU A 122 -3.35 5.57 4.29
N VAL A 123 -2.84 4.58 3.53
CA VAL A 123 -1.81 3.64 3.99
C VAL A 123 -0.47 4.36 4.21
N PHE A 124 -0.08 5.21 3.26
CA PHE A 124 1.14 6.01 3.35
C PHE A 124 1.08 6.99 4.52
N PHE A 125 -0.02 7.73 4.66
CA PHE A 125 -0.21 8.72 5.72
C PHE A 125 -0.18 8.06 7.10
N HIS A 126 -0.91 6.94 7.25
CA HIS A 126 -0.89 6.18 8.50
C HIS A 126 0.54 5.76 8.90
N TYR A 127 1.30 5.16 7.96
CA TYR A 127 2.65 4.71 8.27
C TYR A 127 3.62 5.86 8.56
N ILE A 128 3.55 6.96 7.79
CA ILE A 128 4.45 8.11 8.03
C ILE A 128 4.22 8.73 9.39
N GLN A 129 2.96 8.81 9.83
CA GLN A 129 2.59 9.40 11.12
C GLN A 129 2.82 8.47 12.30
N THR A 130 2.54 7.17 12.15
CA THR A 130 2.52 6.24 13.29
C THR A 130 3.72 5.29 13.34
N LYS A 131 4.42 5.08 12.20
CA LYS A 131 5.44 4.05 11.99
C LYS A 131 4.93 2.63 12.25
N ARG A 132 3.61 2.44 12.13
CA ARG A 132 2.94 1.16 12.27
C ARG A 132 2.28 0.77 10.96
N PRO A 133 2.12 -0.53 10.66
CA PRO A 133 1.40 -0.98 9.47
C PRO A 133 -0.07 -0.55 9.53
N PHE A 134 -0.63 -0.24 8.37
CA PHE A 134 -2.07 -0.02 8.23
C PHE A 134 -2.77 -1.37 8.19
N VAL A 135 -3.57 -1.68 9.20
CA VAL A 135 -4.21 -2.98 9.37
C VAL A 135 -5.68 -2.91 8.96
N VAL A 136 -6.07 -3.74 8.01
CA VAL A 136 -7.47 -3.91 7.57
C VAL A 136 -7.99 -5.25 8.03
N MET A 137 -9.00 -5.25 8.89
CA MET A 137 -9.67 -6.48 9.31
C MET A 137 -10.74 -6.88 8.29
N LYS A 138 -10.59 -8.07 7.68
CA LYS A 138 -11.55 -8.65 6.75
C LYS A 138 -12.22 -9.88 7.36
N TYR A 139 -13.51 -9.87 7.41
CA TYR A 139 -14.32 -11.04 7.78
C TYR A 139 -15.50 -11.20 6.81
N ALA A 140 -16.04 -12.42 6.72
CA ALA A 140 -17.29 -12.72 6.02
C ALA A 140 -18.28 -13.25 7.05
N MET A 141 -19.45 -12.64 7.13
CA MET A 141 -20.49 -13.04 8.08
C MET A 141 -21.88 -12.91 7.42
N THR A 142 -22.85 -13.63 7.96
CA THR A 142 -24.27 -13.45 7.65
C THR A 142 -24.79 -12.17 8.29
N MET A 143 -26.00 -11.75 7.96
CA MET A 143 -26.62 -10.54 8.52
C MET A 143 -26.79 -10.62 10.05
N ASP A 144 -26.93 -11.84 10.60
CA ASP A 144 -26.99 -12.09 12.05
C ASP A 144 -25.60 -12.35 12.69
N GLY A 145 -24.51 -12.00 11.97
CA GLY A 145 -23.14 -12.03 12.51
C GLY A 145 -22.51 -13.42 12.61
N LYS A 146 -23.02 -14.43 11.91
CA LYS A 146 -22.44 -15.78 11.93
C LYS A 146 -21.39 -15.94 10.82
N ILE A 147 -20.24 -16.51 11.15
CA ILE A 147 -19.13 -16.79 10.22
C ILE A 147 -19.19 -18.19 9.61
N SER A 148 -19.96 -19.10 10.22
CA SER A 148 -20.18 -20.48 9.76
C SER A 148 -21.48 -21.03 10.34
N THR A 149 -21.95 -22.15 9.79
CA THR A 149 -23.05 -22.94 10.37
C THR A 149 -22.60 -23.67 11.65
N LYS A 150 -23.54 -24.26 12.38
CA LYS A 150 -23.24 -25.12 13.55
C LYS A 150 -22.37 -26.33 13.19
N THR A 151 -22.41 -26.78 11.94
CA THR A 151 -21.59 -27.87 11.40
C THR A 151 -20.23 -27.44 10.85
N GLY A 152 -19.88 -26.14 10.98
CA GLY A 152 -18.63 -25.58 10.48
C GLY A 152 -18.61 -25.22 9.00
N ALA A 153 -19.72 -25.41 8.25
CA ALA A 153 -19.77 -25.00 6.85
C ALA A 153 -19.75 -23.46 6.72
N SER A 154 -18.78 -22.93 5.97
CA SER A 154 -18.55 -21.48 5.76
C SER A 154 -18.59 -21.05 4.30
N LYS A 155 -18.71 -21.98 3.36
CA LYS A 155 -18.70 -21.71 1.92
C LYS A 155 -20.15 -21.80 1.37
N TRP A 156 -20.72 -20.75 0.75
CA TRP A 156 -20.19 -19.38 0.56
C TRP A 156 -21.08 -18.42 1.34
N VAL A 157 -20.54 -17.68 2.30
CA VAL A 157 -21.28 -16.69 3.09
C VAL A 157 -21.51 -15.42 2.27
N THR A 158 -20.60 -15.06 1.38
CA THR A 158 -20.67 -13.84 0.57
C THR A 158 -20.77 -14.13 -0.93
N GLY A 159 -21.44 -13.24 -1.66
CA GLY A 159 -21.63 -13.34 -3.10
C GLY A 159 -20.35 -13.10 -3.92
N GLU A 160 -20.43 -13.27 -5.23
CA GLU A 160 -19.28 -13.17 -6.15
C GLU A 160 -18.67 -11.76 -6.15
N THR A 161 -19.51 -10.71 -6.15
CA THR A 161 -19.05 -9.31 -6.13
C THR A 161 -18.17 -9.04 -4.90
N ALA A 162 -18.58 -9.50 -3.72
CA ALA A 162 -17.79 -9.35 -2.50
C ALA A 162 -16.47 -10.14 -2.59
N ARG A 163 -16.47 -11.35 -3.16
CA ARG A 163 -15.25 -12.14 -3.38
C ARG A 163 -14.29 -11.48 -4.37
N ARG A 164 -14.82 -10.83 -5.42
CA ARG A 164 -14.01 -10.03 -6.38
C ARG A 164 -13.37 -8.84 -5.68
N HIS A 165 -14.12 -8.13 -4.83
CA HIS A 165 -13.58 -7.05 -4.01
C HIS A 165 -12.43 -7.55 -3.08
N VAL A 166 -12.61 -8.70 -2.42
CA VAL A 166 -11.53 -9.31 -1.61
C VAL A 166 -10.29 -9.63 -2.44
N ALA A 167 -10.44 -10.08 -3.67
CA ALA A 167 -9.30 -10.32 -4.56
C ALA A 167 -8.57 -9.02 -4.91
N GLN A 168 -9.30 -7.92 -5.15
CA GLN A 168 -8.72 -6.58 -5.33
C GLN A 168 -7.96 -6.11 -4.08
N GLN A 169 -8.51 -6.34 -2.88
CA GLN A 169 -7.80 -5.99 -1.64
C GLN A 169 -6.49 -6.78 -1.47
N ARG A 170 -6.47 -8.06 -1.86
CA ARG A 170 -5.24 -8.87 -1.85
C ARG A 170 -4.18 -8.38 -2.86
N HIS A 171 -4.60 -7.75 -3.94
CA HIS A 171 -3.71 -7.08 -4.87
C HIS A 171 -3.16 -5.77 -4.29
N ARG A 172 -4.03 -5.02 -3.59
CA ARG A 172 -3.73 -3.69 -3.05
C ARG A 172 -2.77 -3.72 -1.86
N TYR A 173 -2.96 -4.66 -0.91
CA TYR A 173 -2.19 -4.70 0.33
C TYR A 173 -0.95 -5.58 0.23
N ALA A 174 0.13 -5.17 0.89
CA ALA A 174 1.42 -5.85 0.84
C ALA A 174 1.41 -7.24 1.46
N ALA A 175 0.58 -7.46 2.49
CA ALA A 175 0.51 -8.73 3.20
C ALA A 175 -0.93 -9.15 3.52
N ILE A 176 -1.13 -10.46 3.69
CA ILE A 176 -2.33 -11.08 4.25
C ILE A 176 -1.96 -11.93 5.46
N MET A 177 -2.62 -11.67 6.59
CA MET A 177 -2.41 -12.40 7.83
C MET A 177 -3.57 -13.35 8.11
N ALA A 178 -3.27 -14.56 8.56
CA ALA A 178 -4.27 -15.54 8.99
C ALA A 178 -3.79 -16.30 10.23
N GLY A 179 -4.71 -16.62 11.14
CA GLY A 179 -4.43 -17.53 12.25
C GLY A 179 -4.37 -18.99 11.79
N ILE A 180 -3.65 -19.81 12.54
CA ILE A 180 -3.48 -21.25 12.27
C ILE A 180 -4.81 -22.00 12.15
N GLY A 181 -5.83 -21.60 12.91
CA GLY A 181 -7.17 -22.21 12.80
C GLY A 181 -7.75 -22.15 11.38
N THR A 182 -7.61 -21.03 10.69
CA THR A 182 -8.04 -20.88 9.29
C THR A 182 -7.28 -21.82 8.36
N ILE A 183 -5.98 -22.00 8.57
CA ILE A 183 -5.16 -22.89 7.74
C ILE A 183 -5.56 -24.36 7.97
N LEU A 184 -5.77 -24.76 9.21
CA LEU A 184 -6.16 -26.14 9.56
C LEU A 184 -7.56 -26.50 9.06
N THR A 185 -8.49 -25.53 9.01
CA THR A 185 -9.87 -25.75 8.61
C THR A 185 -10.09 -25.67 7.11
N ASP A 186 -9.51 -24.67 6.45
CA ASP A 186 -9.84 -24.31 5.07
C ASP A 186 -8.71 -24.61 4.06
N ASP A 187 -7.50 -24.86 4.53
CA ASP A 187 -6.27 -25.00 3.74
C ASP A 187 -6.19 -23.99 2.58
N PRO A 188 -6.33 -22.68 2.85
CA PRO A 188 -6.46 -21.67 1.83
C PRO A 188 -5.11 -21.38 1.17
N GLN A 189 -5.14 -20.98 -0.11
CA GLN A 189 -3.93 -20.51 -0.81
C GLN A 189 -3.50 -19.10 -0.40
N LEU A 190 -4.42 -18.24 0.05
CA LEU A 190 -4.21 -16.83 0.39
C LEU A 190 -3.59 -16.01 -0.75
N THR A 191 -3.93 -16.32 -2.00
CA THR A 191 -3.40 -15.69 -3.20
C THR A 191 -4.33 -14.60 -3.73
N CYS A 192 -3.76 -13.66 -4.49
CA CYS A 192 -4.51 -12.80 -5.40
C CYS A 192 -5.02 -13.66 -6.58
N ARG A 193 -6.31 -13.53 -6.91
CA ARG A 193 -6.96 -14.30 -7.98
C ARG A 193 -7.38 -13.40 -9.14
N ILE A 194 -6.71 -12.27 -9.32
CA ILE A 194 -6.92 -11.34 -10.42
C ILE A 194 -5.84 -11.64 -11.46
N GLU A 195 -6.20 -11.69 -12.72
CA GLU A 195 -5.25 -11.81 -13.82
C GLU A 195 -4.26 -10.63 -13.80
N GLY A 196 -2.96 -10.92 -13.89
CA GLY A 196 -1.90 -9.92 -13.73
C GLY A 196 -1.74 -9.37 -12.31
N GLY A 197 -2.51 -9.84 -11.34
CA GLY A 197 -2.45 -9.36 -9.97
C GLY A 197 -1.24 -9.88 -9.18
N LYS A 198 -0.74 -9.06 -8.24
CA LYS A 198 0.38 -9.39 -7.35
C LYS A 198 -0.11 -10.14 -6.12
N ASN A 199 0.56 -11.22 -5.76
CA ASN A 199 0.28 -11.94 -4.53
C ASN A 199 0.82 -11.18 -3.31
N PRO A 200 0.04 -11.07 -2.22
CA PRO A 200 0.53 -10.54 -0.96
C PRO A 200 1.52 -11.51 -0.29
N ILE A 201 2.37 -10.99 0.58
CA ILE A 201 3.13 -11.79 1.54
C ILE A 201 2.14 -12.48 2.47
N ARG A 202 2.27 -13.79 2.68
CA ARG A 202 1.40 -14.55 3.57
C ARG A 202 2.02 -14.61 4.94
N ILE A 203 1.27 -14.21 5.98
CA ILE A 203 1.71 -14.26 7.38
C ILE A 203 0.76 -15.20 8.13
N ILE A 204 1.31 -16.28 8.67
CA ILE A 204 0.54 -17.27 9.43
C ILE A 204 0.93 -17.18 10.90
N CYS A 205 -0.03 -16.83 11.75
CA CYS A 205 0.15 -16.81 13.21
C CYS A 205 -0.09 -18.21 13.77
N ASP A 206 0.99 -18.90 14.18
CA ASP A 206 0.94 -20.28 14.69
C ASP A 206 1.82 -20.44 15.93
N THR A 207 1.29 -20.13 17.08
CA THR A 207 2.00 -20.09 18.37
C THR A 207 2.86 -21.32 18.63
N THR A 208 2.35 -22.51 18.33
CA THR A 208 2.98 -23.81 18.65
C THR A 208 3.47 -24.57 17.41
N LEU A 209 3.50 -23.91 16.23
CA LEU A 209 3.97 -24.48 14.97
C LEU A 209 3.23 -25.78 14.57
N ARG A 210 1.87 -25.71 14.53
CA ARG A 210 0.99 -26.83 14.18
C ARG A 210 0.66 -26.98 12.71
N ILE A 211 1.06 -26.00 11.89
CA ILE A 211 0.77 -25.98 10.46
C ILE A 211 1.32 -27.26 9.79
N PRO A 212 0.53 -27.99 8.99
CA PRO A 212 1.04 -29.15 8.27
C PRO A 212 2.06 -28.74 7.20
N LEU A 213 3.12 -29.53 7.03
CA LEU A 213 4.11 -29.33 5.95
C LEU A 213 3.51 -29.49 4.55
N SER A 214 2.33 -30.12 4.43
CA SER A 214 1.54 -30.29 3.22
C SER A 214 0.59 -29.14 2.94
N ALA A 215 0.38 -28.22 3.89
CA ALA A 215 -0.54 -27.09 3.72
C ALA A 215 -0.20 -26.28 2.46
N ASN A 216 -1.22 -25.81 1.75
CA ASN A 216 -1.06 -25.04 0.50
C ASN A 216 -0.10 -23.85 0.63
N VAL A 217 -0.19 -23.12 1.75
CA VAL A 217 0.69 -21.96 2.00
C VAL A 217 2.15 -22.36 2.23
N VAL A 218 2.42 -23.56 2.75
CA VAL A 218 3.78 -24.09 2.96
C VAL A 218 4.33 -24.69 1.66
N SER A 219 3.54 -25.51 0.97
CA SER A 219 3.97 -26.21 -0.25
C SER A 219 4.30 -25.24 -1.39
N THR A 220 3.71 -24.04 -1.40
CA THR A 220 3.93 -22.99 -2.40
C THR A 220 4.83 -21.84 -1.91
N ALA A 221 5.50 -21.99 -0.76
CA ALA A 221 6.27 -20.93 -0.13
C ALA A 221 7.48 -20.46 -0.97
N LYS A 222 8.06 -21.33 -1.80
CA LYS A 222 9.13 -20.96 -2.74
C LYS A 222 8.68 -20.04 -3.87
N GLN A 223 7.38 -20.01 -4.15
CA GLN A 223 6.80 -19.19 -5.23
C GLN A 223 6.17 -17.91 -4.67
N ILE A 224 5.58 -17.98 -3.48
CA ILE A 224 4.89 -16.87 -2.85
C ILE A 224 5.44 -16.70 -1.43
N PRO A 225 6.03 -15.54 -1.09
CA PRO A 225 6.63 -15.31 0.21
C PRO A 225 5.66 -15.67 1.35
N THR A 226 6.13 -16.49 2.28
CA THR A 226 5.32 -16.99 3.40
C THR A 226 6.12 -16.90 4.68
N ILE A 227 5.58 -16.18 5.66
CA ILE A 227 6.12 -16.02 7.00
C ILE A 227 5.26 -16.84 7.95
N ILE A 228 5.88 -17.64 8.81
CA ILE A 228 5.22 -18.32 9.92
C ILE A 228 5.70 -17.66 11.19
N ALA A 229 4.84 -16.89 11.84
CA ALA A 229 5.10 -16.30 13.15
C ALA A 229 4.77 -17.30 14.25
N THR A 230 5.77 -17.64 15.06
CA THR A 230 5.61 -18.71 16.06
C THR A 230 6.41 -18.43 17.34
N CYS A 231 5.94 -18.98 18.46
CA CYS A 231 6.65 -19.00 19.74
C CYS A 231 7.47 -20.29 19.92
N CYS A 232 7.38 -21.23 18.97
CA CYS A 232 8.09 -22.50 19.02
C CYS A 232 9.60 -22.29 18.81
N ARG A 233 10.41 -22.64 19.81
CA ARG A 233 11.88 -22.49 19.78
C ARG A 233 12.61 -23.76 19.34
N ASP A 234 11.89 -24.79 18.90
CA ASP A 234 12.48 -26.03 18.39
C ASP A 234 13.09 -25.77 17.00
N ALA A 235 14.43 -25.69 16.99
CA ALA A 235 15.20 -25.36 15.77
C ALA A 235 15.05 -26.43 14.67
N GLU A 236 14.93 -27.72 15.04
CA GLU A 236 14.78 -28.80 14.06
C GLU A 236 13.42 -28.71 13.35
N ARG A 237 12.36 -28.44 14.12
CA ARG A 237 11.02 -28.21 13.55
C ARG A 237 11.00 -26.97 12.66
N CYS A 238 11.56 -25.86 13.10
CA CYS A 238 11.63 -24.64 12.31
C CYS A 238 12.34 -24.87 10.96
N ALA A 239 13.47 -25.57 10.99
CA ALA A 239 14.25 -25.89 9.79
C ALA A 239 13.48 -26.69 8.73
N LEU A 240 12.45 -27.48 9.12
CA LEU A 240 11.61 -28.19 8.15
C LEU A 240 10.80 -27.21 7.27
N TYR A 241 10.30 -26.12 7.85
CA TYR A 241 9.55 -25.11 7.12
C TYR A 241 10.46 -24.20 6.29
N GLU A 242 11.63 -23.87 6.80
CA GLU A 242 12.64 -23.09 6.07
C GLU A 242 13.13 -23.84 4.81
N LYS A 243 13.33 -25.15 4.89
CA LYS A 243 13.62 -26.01 3.72
C LYS A 243 12.49 -25.99 2.68
N LYS A 244 11.26 -25.74 3.07
CA LYS A 244 10.11 -25.57 2.19
C LYS A 244 10.03 -24.18 1.56
N GLY A 245 10.85 -23.22 2.04
CA GLY A 245 10.90 -21.83 1.55
C GLY A 245 10.08 -20.86 2.40
N CYS A 246 9.55 -21.30 3.55
CA CYS A 246 8.96 -20.37 4.52
C CYS A 246 10.04 -19.61 5.27
N HIS A 247 9.72 -18.38 5.67
CA HIS A 247 10.49 -17.65 6.67
C HIS A 247 9.86 -17.89 8.05
N VAL A 248 10.59 -18.48 8.99
CA VAL A 248 10.10 -18.68 10.36
C VAL A 248 10.51 -17.48 11.20
N LEU A 249 9.51 -16.74 11.67
CA LEU A 249 9.70 -15.58 12.54
C LEU A 249 9.39 -15.97 13.98
N LEU A 250 10.44 -15.98 14.83
CA LEU A 250 10.29 -16.25 16.25
C LEU A 250 9.83 -14.97 16.96
N VAL A 251 8.68 -15.06 17.62
CA VAL A 251 8.09 -13.97 18.42
C VAL A 251 7.80 -14.44 19.83
N GLU A 252 7.59 -13.52 20.75
CA GLU A 252 7.18 -13.86 22.12
C GLU A 252 5.70 -14.25 22.17
N GLU A 253 5.37 -14.97 23.23
CA GLU A 253 3.98 -15.35 23.53
C GLU A 253 3.31 -14.27 24.39
N ARG A 254 2.10 -13.89 24.02
CA ARG A 254 1.24 -13.00 24.81
C ARG A 254 -0.16 -13.60 24.90
N ASN A 255 -0.61 -13.90 26.11
CA ASN A 255 -1.93 -14.47 26.38
C ASN A 255 -2.23 -15.77 25.59
N GLY A 256 -1.27 -16.67 25.47
CA GLY A 256 -1.43 -17.93 24.74
C GLY A 256 -1.35 -17.82 23.22
N HIS A 257 -0.96 -16.66 22.69
CA HIS A 257 -0.86 -16.38 21.26
C HIS A 257 0.45 -15.69 20.91
N VAL A 258 0.82 -15.67 19.65
CA VAL A 258 1.92 -14.84 19.14
C VAL A 258 1.66 -13.36 19.47
N ASP A 259 2.67 -12.65 19.95
CA ASP A 259 2.57 -11.22 20.21
C ASP A 259 2.52 -10.44 18.88
N LEU A 260 1.34 -9.91 18.54
CA LEU A 260 1.11 -9.17 17.30
C LEU A 260 1.82 -7.80 17.27
N GLU A 261 2.28 -7.28 18.41
CA GLU A 261 3.05 -6.02 18.44
C GLU A 261 4.50 -6.21 17.94
N GLN A 262 4.96 -7.47 17.86
CA GLN A 262 6.28 -7.83 17.32
C GLN A 262 6.26 -8.20 15.83
N LEU A 263 5.08 -8.28 15.24
CA LEU A 263 4.86 -8.57 13.81
C LEU A 263 4.77 -7.28 13.00
#